data_45ecdc971105597795eff100227e75ee
#
_entry.id   45ecdc971105597795eff100227e75ee
#
_cell.length_a   1.000
_cell.length_b   1.000
_cell.length_c   1.000
_cell.angle_alpha   90.00
_cell.angle_beta   90.00
_cell.angle_gamma   90.00
#
_symmetry.space_group_name_H-M   'P 1'
#
loop_
_entity.id
_entity.type
_entity.pdbx_description
1 polymer ?
#
loop_
_entity_poly.entity_id
_entity_poly.type
_entity_poly.pdbx_seq_one_letter_code
_entity_poly.pdbx_strand_id
1 'polypeptide(L)'
;FTTCGVSGRTGPTQNQCNSSYSGTNLTGNVTLVDGIQHWTIPATATYTIKAYGASGGDNGKDPNWSSCPYFCRDGGHGAIIQGDFTLVSGTVLKILVGHHPENVNWLNGGGGGTFVVLSN
;
A
#
# COMPACT_ATOMS: atom_id res chain seq x y z
N PHE A 1 2.33 -6.47 4.31
CA PHE A 1 2.39 -6.01 2.91
C PHE A 1 2.56 -4.50 2.88
N THR A 2 3.36 -3.99 1.94
CA THR A 2 3.70 -2.57 1.78
C THR A 2 3.55 -2.16 0.32
N THR A 3 3.75 -0.87 0.03
CA THR A 3 3.83 -0.36 -1.36
C THR A 3 5.12 -0.79 -2.08
N CYS A 4 6.01 -1.52 -1.42
CA CYS A 4 7.37 -1.88 -1.92
C CYS A 4 8.20 -0.65 -2.33
N GLY A 5 8.01 0.47 -1.63
CA GLY A 5 8.71 1.74 -1.88
C GLY A 5 8.18 2.54 -3.07
N VAL A 6 7.02 2.18 -3.62
CA VAL A 6 6.41 2.88 -4.77
C VAL A 6 5.36 3.87 -4.30
N SER A 7 5.27 5.00 -4.97
CA SER A 7 4.24 6.03 -4.83
C SER A 7 3.57 6.32 -6.18
N GLY A 8 2.51 7.11 -6.16
CA GLY A 8 1.78 7.46 -7.37
C GLY A 8 0.84 6.36 -7.86
N ARG A 9 0.46 6.42 -9.12
CA ARG A 9 -0.59 5.58 -9.72
C ARG A 9 -0.15 4.20 -10.21
N THR A 10 1.15 3.98 -10.33
CA THR A 10 1.69 2.72 -10.86
C THR A 10 2.04 1.78 -9.71
N GLY A 11 1.60 0.54 -9.77
CA GLY A 11 1.93 -0.48 -8.78
C GLY A 11 3.40 -0.92 -8.83
N PRO A 12 3.88 -1.62 -7.79
CA PRO A 12 5.26 -2.09 -7.73
C PRO A 12 5.54 -3.20 -8.74
N THR A 13 6.82 -3.35 -9.06
CA THR A 13 7.34 -4.49 -9.82
C THR A 13 7.73 -5.63 -8.88
N GLN A 14 7.91 -6.85 -9.43
CA GLN A 14 8.38 -8.01 -8.67
C GLN A 14 9.73 -7.73 -7.98
N ASN A 15 10.68 -7.10 -8.67
CA ASN A 15 12.02 -6.80 -8.12
C ASN A 15 11.95 -5.81 -6.94
N GLN A 16 11.09 -4.81 -7.02
CA GLN A 16 10.89 -3.85 -5.91
C GLN A 16 10.35 -4.56 -4.66
N CYS A 17 9.34 -5.44 -4.83
CA CYS A 17 8.81 -6.20 -3.71
C CYS A 17 9.79 -7.27 -3.19
N ASN A 18 10.54 -7.94 -4.04
CA ASN A 18 11.59 -8.86 -3.61
C ASN A 18 12.63 -8.15 -2.72
N SER A 19 13.04 -6.94 -3.09
CA SER A 19 13.97 -6.13 -2.29
C SER A 19 13.36 -5.69 -0.97
N SER A 20 12.11 -5.19 -0.98
CA SER A 20 11.40 -4.73 0.23
C SER A 20 11.12 -5.84 1.23
N TYR A 21 10.88 -7.06 0.77
CA TYR A 21 10.57 -8.21 1.63
C TYR A 21 11.77 -9.08 1.97
N SER A 22 12.96 -8.72 1.49
CA SER A 22 14.20 -9.44 1.81
C SER A 22 14.42 -9.54 3.32
N GLY A 23 14.66 -10.75 3.82
CA GLY A 23 14.84 -11.02 5.25
C GLY A 23 13.54 -11.03 6.09
N THR A 24 12.38 -10.97 5.45
CA THR A 24 11.08 -11.11 6.12
C THR A 24 10.44 -12.47 5.82
N ASN A 25 9.36 -12.81 6.51
CA ASN A 25 8.55 -14.01 6.23
C ASN A 25 7.81 -13.95 4.87
N LEU A 26 7.82 -12.82 4.18
CA LEU A 26 7.27 -12.66 2.84
C LEU A 26 8.32 -12.91 1.74
N THR A 27 9.59 -13.09 2.09
CA THR A 27 10.67 -13.36 1.13
C THR A 27 10.34 -14.55 0.23
N GLY A 28 10.23 -14.32 -1.08
CA GLY A 28 9.92 -15.35 -2.07
C GLY A 28 8.45 -15.85 -2.06
N ASN A 29 7.60 -15.33 -1.20
CA ASN A 29 6.22 -15.78 -1.03
C ASN A 29 5.17 -14.83 -1.66
N VAL A 30 5.62 -13.75 -2.28
CA VAL A 30 4.73 -12.74 -2.92
C VAL A 30 5.02 -12.67 -4.40
N THR A 31 3.99 -12.88 -5.22
CA THR A 31 4.06 -12.75 -6.68
C THR A 31 3.31 -11.49 -7.12
N LEU A 32 3.90 -10.69 -8.00
CA LEU A 32 3.28 -9.49 -8.57
C LEU A 32 2.64 -9.79 -9.92
N VAL A 33 1.37 -9.42 -10.07
CA VAL A 33 0.66 -9.44 -11.35
C VAL A 33 0.01 -8.06 -11.51
N ASP A 34 0.41 -7.32 -12.54
CA ASP A 34 -0.10 -5.98 -12.85
C ASP A 34 -0.06 -5.02 -11.64
N GLY A 35 1.01 -5.10 -10.84
CA GLY A 35 1.19 -4.28 -9.64
C GLY A 35 0.37 -4.73 -8.42
N ILE A 36 -0.40 -5.82 -8.53
CA ILE A 36 -1.15 -6.43 -7.43
C ILE A 36 -0.31 -7.56 -6.83
N GLN A 37 -0.23 -7.58 -5.50
CA GLN A 37 0.51 -8.58 -4.76
C GLN A 37 -0.37 -9.82 -4.54
N HIS A 38 0.11 -10.98 -4.96
CA HIS A 38 -0.54 -12.27 -4.73
C HIS A 38 0.20 -13.03 -3.64
N TRP A 39 -0.52 -13.48 -2.64
CA TRP A 39 0.02 -14.25 -1.53
C TRP A 39 -0.82 -15.49 -1.29
N THR A 40 -0.17 -16.65 -1.27
CA THR A 40 -0.82 -17.93 -0.97
C THR A 40 -0.82 -18.17 0.53
N ILE A 41 -1.99 -18.47 1.09
CA ILE A 41 -2.16 -18.80 2.52
C ILE A 41 -1.39 -20.07 2.86
N PRO A 42 -0.39 -20.01 3.76
CA PRO A 42 0.48 -21.15 4.05
C PRO A 42 -0.19 -22.22 4.91
N ALA A 43 -1.13 -21.87 5.76
CA ALA A 43 -1.81 -22.79 6.65
C ALA A 43 -3.26 -22.37 6.90
N THR A 44 -4.14 -23.33 7.09
CA THR A 44 -5.53 -23.05 7.49
C THR A 44 -5.54 -22.51 8.93
N ALA A 45 -5.98 -21.27 9.10
CA ALA A 45 -6.03 -20.58 10.39
C ALA A 45 -6.95 -19.37 10.34
N THR A 46 -7.21 -18.77 11.49
CA THR A 46 -7.82 -17.45 11.58
C THR A 46 -6.72 -16.38 11.45
N TYR A 47 -6.87 -15.50 10.47
CA TYR A 47 -5.94 -14.41 10.18
C TYR A 47 -6.59 -13.09 10.54
N THR A 48 -5.92 -12.29 11.35
CA THR A 48 -6.29 -10.90 11.55
C THR A 48 -5.71 -10.06 10.41
N ILE A 49 -6.58 -9.47 9.61
CA ILE A 49 -6.18 -8.58 8.51
C ILE A 49 -6.49 -7.15 8.91
N LYS A 50 -5.46 -6.31 8.89
CA LYS A 50 -5.56 -4.87 9.14
C LYS A 50 -5.11 -4.11 7.90
N ALA A 51 -6.01 -3.36 7.29
CA ALA A 51 -5.76 -2.57 6.08
C ALA A 51 -5.72 -1.08 6.42
N TYR A 52 -4.72 -0.40 5.87
CA TYR A 52 -4.52 1.04 6.00
C TYR A 52 -4.69 1.67 4.61
N GLY A 53 -5.61 2.60 4.46
CA GLY A 53 -5.66 3.46 3.29
C GLY A 53 -4.48 4.42 3.29
N ALA A 54 -4.00 4.83 2.12
CA ALA A 54 -2.95 5.83 2.02
C ALA A 54 -3.47 7.22 2.39
N SER A 55 -2.58 8.06 2.92
CA SER A 55 -2.87 9.49 3.12
C SER A 55 -2.95 10.21 1.76
N GLY A 56 -3.72 11.29 1.71
CA GLY A 56 -3.67 12.22 0.60
C GLY A 56 -2.33 12.96 0.53
N GLY A 57 -2.06 13.59 -0.59
CA GLY A 57 -0.86 14.40 -0.77
C GLY A 57 -0.92 15.72 -0.01
N ASP A 58 0.22 16.15 0.50
CA ASP A 58 0.38 17.45 1.16
C ASP A 58 0.35 18.58 0.13
N ASN A 59 -0.34 19.65 0.41
CA ASN A 59 -0.36 20.83 -0.45
C ASN A 59 0.65 21.88 0.04
N GLY A 60 1.45 22.42 -0.89
CA GLY A 60 2.28 23.61 -0.67
C GLY A 60 3.66 23.37 -0.05
N LYS A 61 4.14 22.14 0.07
CA LYS A 61 5.55 21.89 0.46
C LYS A 61 6.46 22.04 -0.77
N ASP A 62 6.82 23.27 -1.13
CA ASP A 62 7.95 23.52 -2.02
C ASP A 62 9.26 23.36 -1.21
N PRO A 63 10.18 22.46 -1.62
CA PRO A 63 11.45 22.26 -0.92
C PRO A 63 12.33 23.52 -0.91
N ASN A 64 12.05 24.50 -1.76
CA ASN A 64 12.76 25.80 -1.81
C ASN A 64 12.10 26.89 -0.97
N TRP A 65 10.94 26.65 -0.35
CA TRP A 65 10.27 27.60 0.53
C TRP A 65 10.36 27.16 1.98
N SER A 66 11.27 27.78 2.69
CA SER A 66 11.58 27.51 4.11
C SER A 66 10.47 27.91 5.10
N SER A 67 9.38 28.48 4.62
CA SER A 67 8.20 28.76 5.44
C SER A 67 6.94 28.79 4.58
N CYS A 68 5.97 27.99 4.99
CA CYS A 68 4.62 27.94 4.44
C CYS A 68 3.70 28.83 5.30
N PRO A 69 3.61 30.15 5.04
CA PRO A 69 2.93 31.01 6.01
C PRO A 69 1.40 30.87 6.00
N TYR A 70 0.76 30.39 4.90
CA TYR A 70 -0.73 30.45 4.83
C TYR A 70 -1.46 29.33 4.11
N PHE A 71 -0.81 28.46 3.32
CA PHE A 71 -1.51 27.51 2.45
C PHE A 71 -1.00 26.06 2.46
N CYS A 72 -0.07 25.70 3.33
CA CYS A 72 0.34 24.33 3.50
C CYS A 72 -0.69 23.56 4.31
N ARG A 73 -1.22 22.53 3.69
CA ARG A 73 -2.13 21.59 4.32
C ARG A 73 -1.56 20.18 4.21
N ASP A 74 -1.55 19.48 5.33
CA ASP A 74 -1.27 18.05 5.33
C ASP A 74 -2.44 17.33 4.65
N GLY A 75 -2.13 16.31 3.87
CA GLY A 75 -3.14 15.42 3.28
C GLY A 75 -3.94 14.70 4.36
N GLY A 76 -5.21 14.44 4.09
CA GLY A 76 -6.05 13.66 4.99
C GLY A 76 -5.48 12.27 5.23
N HIS A 77 -5.61 11.75 6.45
CA HIS A 77 -5.18 10.39 6.79
C HIS A 77 -6.11 9.35 6.14
N GLY A 78 -5.53 8.23 5.73
CA GLY A 78 -6.30 7.07 5.26
C GLY A 78 -7.08 6.42 6.42
N ALA A 79 -8.19 5.78 6.08
CA ALA A 79 -8.95 4.98 7.04
C ALA A 79 -8.20 3.69 7.41
N ILE A 80 -8.48 3.17 8.60
CA ILE A 80 -7.99 1.87 9.06
C ILE A 80 -9.19 0.97 9.27
N ILE A 81 -9.13 -0.25 8.72
CA ILE A 81 -10.14 -1.28 8.94
C ILE A 81 -9.44 -2.59 9.34
N GLN A 82 -10.05 -3.34 10.24
CA GLN A 82 -9.53 -4.62 10.72
C GLN A 82 -10.66 -5.63 10.85
N GLY A 83 -10.35 -6.91 10.56
CA GLY A 83 -11.25 -8.03 10.76
C GLY A 83 -10.49 -9.34 10.87
N ASP A 84 -11.17 -10.36 11.42
CA ASP A 84 -10.65 -11.72 11.54
C ASP A 84 -11.33 -12.62 10.50
N PHE A 85 -10.52 -13.40 9.78
CA PHE A 85 -10.97 -14.25 8.67
C PHE A 85 -10.38 -15.64 8.80
N THR A 86 -11.25 -16.67 8.78
CA THR A 86 -10.77 -18.04 8.65
C THR A 86 -10.42 -18.32 7.20
N LEU A 87 -9.13 -18.54 6.92
CA LEU A 87 -8.60 -18.79 5.59
C LEU A 87 -8.01 -20.19 5.52
N VAL A 88 -8.21 -20.84 4.37
CA VAL A 88 -7.74 -22.20 4.11
C VAL A 88 -6.39 -22.16 3.42
N SER A 89 -5.49 -23.07 3.81
CA SER A 89 -4.18 -23.24 3.13
C SER A 89 -4.34 -23.43 1.63
N GLY A 90 -3.51 -22.77 0.85
CA GLY A 90 -3.56 -22.76 -0.62
C GLY A 90 -4.47 -21.70 -1.22
N THR A 91 -5.33 -21.04 -0.44
CA THR A 91 -6.09 -19.87 -0.91
C THR A 91 -5.14 -18.74 -1.29
N VAL A 92 -5.39 -18.09 -2.43
CA VAL A 92 -4.61 -16.93 -2.85
C VAL A 92 -5.35 -15.63 -2.50
N LEU A 93 -4.70 -14.75 -1.78
CA LEU A 93 -5.14 -13.38 -1.59
C LEU A 93 -4.52 -12.47 -2.64
N LYS A 94 -5.33 -11.58 -3.22
CA LYS A 94 -4.88 -10.44 -4.03
C LYS A 94 -4.88 -9.22 -3.14
N ILE A 95 -3.74 -8.56 -3.03
CA ILE A 95 -3.52 -7.44 -2.12
C ILE A 95 -3.07 -6.23 -2.93
N LEU A 96 -3.89 -5.20 -2.93
CA LEU A 96 -3.57 -3.89 -3.45
C LEU A 96 -3.32 -2.96 -2.26
N VAL A 97 -2.10 -2.47 -2.13
CA VAL A 97 -1.75 -1.50 -1.09
C VAL A 97 -1.88 -0.10 -1.66
N GLY A 98 -2.68 0.74 -1.02
CA GLY A 98 -2.90 2.11 -1.44
C GLY A 98 -1.60 2.92 -1.44
N HIS A 99 -1.39 3.71 -2.47
CA HIS A 99 -0.21 4.56 -2.62
C HIS A 99 -0.53 6.00 -2.22
N HIS A 100 0.45 6.64 -1.60
CA HIS A 100 0.48 8.09 -1.48
C HIS A 100 0.64 8.69 -2.88
N PRO A 101 -0.06 9.77 -3.24
CA PRO A 101 0.13 10.44 -4.54
C PRO A 101 1.56 11.00 -4.64
N GLU A 102 2.08 11.09 -5.86
CA GLU A 102 3.31 11.81 -6.10
C GLU A 102 3.08 13.30 -5.80
N ASN A 103 4.01 13.90 -5.07
CA ASN A 103 3.98 15.34 -4.80
C ASN A 103 4.30 16.09 -6.10
N VAL A 104 3.27 16.54 -6.79
CA VAL A 104 3.38 17.45 -7.92
C VAL A 104 2.96 18.83 -7.47
N ASN A 105 3.76 19.84 -7.81
CA ASN A 105 3.58 21.23 -7.42
C ASN A 105 2.10 21.66 -7.45
N TRP A 106 1.56 22.07 -6.30
CA TRP A 106 0.25 22.70 -6.07
C TRP A 106 -1.04 21.87 -6.20
N LEU A 107 -1.00 20.70 -6.85
CA LEU A 107 -2.17 19.86 -7.08
C LEU A 107 -1.89 18.43 -6.61
N ASN A 108 -2.25 18.13 -5.38
CA ASN A 108 -2.07 16.80 -4.80
C ASN A 108 -3.38 16.01 -4.80
N GLY A 109 -3.29 14.76 -5.21
CA GLY A 109 -4.42 13.83 -5.26
C GLY A 109 -4.77 13.23 -3.91
N GLY A 110 -5.91 12.56 -3.84
CA GLY A 110 -6.28 11.72 -2.70
C GLY A 110 -5.36 10.49 -2.59
N GLY A 111 -5.25 9.93 -1.40
CA GLY A 111 -4.56 8.67 -1.16
C GLY A 111 -5.32 7.48 -1.75
N GLY A 112 -4.59 6.46 -2.20
CA GLY A 112 -5.15 5.23 -2.72
C GLY A 112 -5.80 4.36 -1.63
N GLY A 113 -6.83 3.61 -2.00
CA GLY A 113 -7.43 2.59 -1.14
C GLY A 113 -6.58 1.32 -1.08
N THR A 114 -6.59 0.65 0.07
CA THR A 114 -6.00 -0.68 0.25
C THR A 114 -7.11 -1.73 0.20
N PHE A 115 -6.90 -2.78 -0.60
CA PHE A 115 -7.87 -3.84 -0.81
C PHE A 115 -7.22 -5.21 -0.62
N VAL A 116 -7.94 -6.10 0.07
CA VAL A 116 -7.58 -7.51 0.21
C VAL A 116 -8.77 -8.34 -0.26
N VAL A 117 -8.59 -9.13 -1.30
CA VAL A 117 -9.67 -9.96 -1.87
C VAL A 117 -9.19 -11.39 -2.11
N LEU A 118 -10.12 -12.33 -2.07
CA LEU A 118 -9.86 -13.71 -2.45
C LEU A 118 -9.69 -13.79 -3.98
N SER A 119 -8.67 -14.52 -4.42
CA SER A 119 -8.57 -14.92 -5.82
C SER A 119 -9.47 -16.12 -6.05
N ASN A 120 -10.47 -15.96 -6.87
CA ASN A 120 -11.30 -17.08 -7.30
C ASN A 120 -10.53 -17.93 -8.32
#